data_74c2256d289cb3fca29b73fea39a2605
#
_entry.id   74c2256d289cb3fca29b73fea39a2605
#
_cell.length_a   1.000
_cell.length_b   1.000
_cell.length_c   1.000
_cell.angle_alpha   90.00
_cell.angle_beta   90.00
_cell.angle_gamma   90.00
#
_symmetry.space_group_name_H-M   'P 1'
#
loop_
_entity.id
_entity.type
_entity.pdbx_description
1 polymer ?
#
loop_
_entity_poly.entity_id
_entity_poly.type
_entity_poly.pdbx_seq_one_letter_code
_entity_poly.pdbx_strand_id
1 'polypeptide(L)'
;IHLSSSRTRWQICLSVGISSAMLIAALLNVPRVYWIGIAAMSVLIPFRKDVEYRTKHRVLGNILGSAIFFISYLILPEEIRPCLGIIGGIGTGFSASYVWQSAFNAFSAITVAVPTFGLAYAVLLRIFTNVFGSIYMWLFNRVFDPFLLFINQIFERPKRITTTS
;
A
#
# COMPACT_ATOMS: atom_id res chain seq x y z
N ILE A 1 5.61 18.05 19.61
CA ILE A 1 5.69 16.78 18.83
C ILE A 1 7.09 16.22 19.10
N HIS A 2 7.18 15.10 19.83
CA HIS A 2 8.46 14.45 20.09
C HIS A 2 8.83 13.54 18.91
N LEU A 3 9.67 14.05 18.00
CA LEU A 3 10.19 13.28 16.86
C LEU A 3 11.15 12.13 17.28
N SER A 4 11.54 12.10 18.54
CA SER A 4 12.31 10.99 19.13
C SER A 4 11.52 9.67 19.18
N SER A 5 10.17 9.74 19.23
CA SER A 5 9.32 8.54 19.23
C SER A 5 9.23 7.92 17.84
N SER A 6 9.57 6.62 17.74
CA SER A 6 9.41 5.85 16.49
C SER A 6 7.97 5.83 15.97
N ARG A 7 6.99 5.83 16.88
CA ARG A 7 5.57 5.88 16.56
C ARG A 7 5.18 7.19 15.89
N THR A 8 5.65 8.33 16.41
CA THR A 8 5.37 9.66 15.84
C THR A 8 5.98 9.79 14.44
N ARG A 9 7.23 9.35 14.26
CA ARG A 9 7.87 9.35 12.93
C ARG A 9 7.13 8.48 11.94
N TRP A 10 6.71 7.26 12.35
CA TRP A 10 5.89 6.39 11.52
C TRP A 10 4.57 7.05 11.08
N GLN A 11 3.86 7.72 12.00
CA GLN A 11 2.61 8.43 11.67
C GLN A 11 2.85 9.55 10.65
N ILE A 12 3.92 10.33 10.81
CA ILE A 12 4.27 11.40 9.87
C ILE A 12 4.64 10.80 8.50
N CYS A 13 5.50 9.77 8.48
CA CYS A 13 5.84 9.07 7.24
C CYS A 13 4.60 8.51 6.53
N LEU A 14 3.68 7.92 7.30
CA LEU A 14 2.44 7.37 6.74
C LEU A 14 1.58 8.48 6.12
N SER A 15 1.31 9.55 6.85
CA SER A 15 0.45 10.64 6.40
C SER A 15 1.03 11.35 5.17
N VAL A 16 2.29 11.78 5.25
CA VAL A 16 2.95 12.50 4.15
C VAL A 16 3.17 11.61 2.95
N GLY A 17 3.58 10.34 3.18
CA GLY A 17 3.82 9.37 2.11
C GLY A 17 2.56 9.00 1.34
N ILE A 18 1.44 8.73 2.03
CA ILE A 18 0.17 8.45 1.34
C ILE A 18 -0.32 9.68 0.57
N SER A 19 -0.31 10.86 1.21
CA SER A 19 -0.79 12.09 0.57
C SER A 19 0.01 12.43 -0.67
N SER A 20 1.35 12.32 -0.63
CA SER A 20 2.21 12.58 -1.78
C SER A 20 2.04 11.53 -2.88
N ALA A 21 1.91 10.24 -2.55
CA ALA A 21 1.65 9.20 -3.53
C ALA A 21 0.32 9.41 -4.27
N MET A 22 -0.73 9.75 -3.52
CA MET A 22 -2.05 10.03 -4.10
C MET A 22 -2.05 11.32 -4.92
N LEU A 23 -1.35 12.36 -4.47
CA LEU A 23 -1.21 13.62 -5.23
C LEU A 23 -0.51 13.38 -6.57
N ILE A 24 0.63 12.67 -6.57
CA ILE A 24 1.35 12.34 -7.81
C ILE A 24 0.43 11.55 -8.76
N ALA A 25 -0.27 10.56 -8.26
CA ALA A 25 -1.19 9.76 -9.07
C ALA A 25 -2.38 10.59 -9.61
N ALA A 26 -2.89 11.52 -8.83
CA ALA A 26 -3.96 12.44 -9.25
C ALA A 26 -3.49 13.38 -10.34
N LEU A 27 -2.27 13.94 -10.23
CA LEU A 27 -1.67 14.79 -11.25
C LEU A 27 -1.40 14.04 -12.57
N LEU A 28 -1.12 12.73 -12.48
CA LEU A 28 -0.97 11.85 -13.64
C LEU A 28 -2.31 11.32 -14.18
N ASN A 29 -3.44 11.79 -13.64
CA ASN A 29 -4.80 11.34 -14.00
C ASN A 29 -4.98 9.81 -13.92
N VAL A 30 -4.33 9.15 -12.97
CA VAL A 30 -4.48 7.71 -12.76
C VAL A 30 -5.88 7.41 -12.23
N PRO A 31 -6.67 6.55 -12.89
CA PRO A 31 -7.98 6.16 -12.37
C PRO A 31 -7.85 5.44 -11.02
N ARG A 32 -8.87 5.62 -10.15
CA ARG A 32 -8.92 4.97 -8.83
C ARG A 32 -7.67 5.22 -7.96
N VAL A 33 -7.24 6.47 -7.87
CA VAL A 33 -6.08 6.93 -7.06
C VAL A 33 -6.05 6.34 -5.66
N TYR A 34 -7.21 6.16 -5.01
CA TYR A 34 -7.30 5.58 -3.67
C TYR A 34 -6.74 4.16 -3.56
N TRP A 35 -6.63 3.39 -4.65
CA TRP A 35 -5.98 2.09 -4.63
C TRP A 35 -4.48 2.19 -4.32
N ILE A 36 -3.84 3.27 -4.78
CA ILE A 36 -2.44 3.58 -4.47
C ILE A 36 -2.31 3.89 -2.98
N GLY A 37 -3.21 4.71 -2.43
CA GLY A 37 -3.25 5.02 -1.01
C GLY A 37 -3.41 3.78 -0.12
N ILE A 38 -4.35 2.88 -0.48
CA ILE A 38 -4.56 1.60 0.23
C ILE A 38 -3.30 0.71 0.15
N ALA A 39 -2.65 0.64 -1.02
CA ALA A 39 -1.42 -0.13 -1.18
C ALA A 39 -0.29 0.44 -0.31
N ALA A 40 -0.08 1.75 -0.34
CA ALA A 40 0.90 2.46 0.46
C ALA A 40 0.68 2.26 1.98
N MET A 41 -0.55 2.47 2.44
CA MET A 41 -0.92 2.32 3.85
C MET A 41 -0.66 0.90 4.39
N SER A 42 -0.93 -0.12 3.59
CA SER A 42 -0.84 -1.52 4.03
C SER A 42 0.58 -2.06 4.13
N VAL A 43 1.54 -1.40 3.49
CA VAL A 43 2.96 -1.77 3.51
C VAL A 43 3.68 -1.15 4.69
N LEU A 44 3.37 0.10 5.03
CA LEU A 44 4.08 0.83 6.08
C LEU A 44 3.55 0.47 7.47
N ILE A 45 4.34 -0.28 8.21
CA ILE A 45 4.14 -0.61 9.63
C ILE A 45 5.26 -0.02 10.47
N PRO A 46 5.08 0.11 11.80
CA PRO A 46 6.07 0.76 12.69
C PRO A 46 7.46 0.11 12.70
N PHE A 47 7.59 -1.15 12.26
CA PHE A 47 8.83 -1.92 12.29
C PHE A 47 9.48 -2.01 10.90
N ARG A 48 10.66 -1.42 10.72
CA ARG A 48 11.38 -1.30 9.45
C ARG A 48 11.62 -2.64 8.71
N LYS A 49 11.97 -3.69 9.45
CA LYS A 49 12.27 -5.01 8.87
C LYS A 49 11.05 -5.63 8.17
N ASP A 50 9.88 -5.34 8.68
CA ASP A 50 8.65 -5.92 8.16
C ASP A 50 8.11 -5.16 6.95
N VAL A 51 8.52 -3.90 6.73
CA VAL A 51 8.10 -3.10 5.56
C VAL A 51 8.58 -3.73 4.26
N GLU A 52 9.86 -4.16 4.20
CA GLU A 52 10.41 -4.82 3.00
C GLU A 52 9.72 -6.16 2.73
N TYR A 53 9.53 -6.97 3.78
CA TYR A 53 8.79 -8.22 3.69
C TYR A 53 7.38 -7.99 3.13
N ARG A 54 6.64 -7.04 3.70
CA ARG A 54 5.28 -6.72 3.27
C ARG A 54 5.22 -6.18 1.85
N THR A 55 6.18 -5.34 1.45
CA THR A 55 6.25 -4.81 0.07
C THR A 55 6.36 -5.95 -0.93
N LYS A 56 7.32 -6.85 -0.75
CA LYS A 56 7.54 -8.00 -1.65
C LYS A 56 6.33 -8.91 -1.72
N HIS A 57 5.78 -9.29 -0.56
CA HIS A 57 4.66 -10.22 -0.48
C HIS A 57 3.34 -9.60 -0.98
N ARG A 58 3.17 -8.28 -0.81
CA ARG A 58 2.02 -7.57 -1.36
C ARG A 58 2.05 -7.51 -2.88
N VAL A 59 3.19 -7.15 -3.46
CA VAL A 59 3.36 -7.11 -4.92
C VAL A 59 3.14 -8.50 -5.50
N LEU A 60 3.80 -9.52 -4.94
CA LEU A 60 3.65 -10.91 -5.39
C LEU A 60 2.20 -11.39 -5.27
N GLY A 61 1.57 -11.22 -4.11
CA GLY A 61 0.20 -11.64 -3.88
C GLY A 61 -0.79 -10.92 -4.80
N ASN A 62 -0.60 -9.62 -5.05
CA ASN A 62 -1.47 -8.88 -5.95
C ASN A 62 -1.34 -9.34 -7.41
N ILE A 63 -0.12 -9.61 -7.89
CA ILE A 63 0.11 -10.15 -9.24
C ILE A 63 -0.52 -11.54 -9.39
N LEU A 64 -0.25 -12.45 -8.43
CA LEU A 64 -0.83 -13.79 -8.42
C LEU A 64 -2.36 -13.75 -8.36
N GLY A 65 -2.91 -12.95 -7.43
CA GLY A 65 -4.35 -12.80 -7.29
C GLY A 65 -5.01 -12.23 -8.55
N SER A 66 -4.40 -11.23 -9.17
CA SER A 66 -4.89 -10.65 -10.43
C SER A 66 -4.86 -11.64 -11.58
N ALA A 67 -3.81 -12.47 -11.68
CA ALA A 67 -3.72 -13.52 -12.70
C ALA A 67 -4.77 -14.61 -12.49
N ILE A 68 -4.93 -15.10 -11.26
CA ILE A 68 -5.96 -16.09 -10.93
C ILE A 68 -7.36 -15.51 -11.17
N PHE A 69 -7.60 -14.26 -10.78
CA PHE A 69 -8.86 -13.58 -11.06
C PHE A 69 -9.18 -13.54 -12.56
N PHE A 70 -8.20 -13.13 -13.38
CA PHE A 70 -8.34 -13.03 -14.83
C PHE A 70 -8.77 -14.37 -15.44
N ILE A 71 -8.08 -15.45 -15.08
CA ILE A 71 -8.38 -16.81 -15.54
C ILE A 71 -9.77 -17.24 -15.07
N SER A 72 -10.07 -17.06 -13.79
CA SER A 72 -11.39 -17.42 -13.21
C SER A 72 -12.53 -16.67 -13.91
N TYR A 73 -12.34 -15.38 -14.19
CA TYR A 73 -13.35 -14.55 -14.84
C TYR A 73 -13.65 -15.02 -16.28
N LEU A 74 -12.65 -15.55 -16.99
CA LEU A 74 -12.85 -16.08 -18.36
C LEU A 74 -13.56 -17.43 -18.37
N ILE A 75 -13.32 -18.27 -17.36
CA ILE A 75 -13.90 -19.63 -17.29
C ILE A 75 -15.33 -19.61 -16.72
N LEU A 76 -15.60 -18.70 -15.77
CA LEU A 76 -16.89 -18.69 -15.07
C LEU A 76 -18.01 -18.06 -15.92
N PRO A 77 -19.25 -18.63 -15.83
CA PRO A 77 -20.44 -18.03 -16.40
C PRO A 77 -20.71 -16.62 -15.84
N GLU A 78 -21.39 -15.79 -16.62
CA GLU A 78 -21.61 -14.37 -16.27
C GLU A 78 -22.34 -14.18 -14.94
N GLU A 79 -23.27 -15.07 -14.65
CA GLU A 79 -24.09 -15.02 -13.44
C GLU A 79 -23.27 -15.22 -12.16
N ILE A 80 -22.16 -15.94 -12.25
CA ILE A 80 -21.32 -16.30 -11.09
C ILE A 80 -20.16 -15.30 -10.91
N ARG A 81 -19.76 -14.55 -11.95
CA ARG A 81 -18.64 -13.61 -11.90
C ARG A 81 -18.69 -12.61 -10.73
N PRO A 82 -19.85 -12.04 -10.33
CA PRO A 82 -19.92 -11.15 -9.17
C PRO A 82 -19.51 -11.82 -7.85
N CYS A 83 -19.70 -13.16 -7.74
CA CYS A 83 -19.31 -13.90 -6.54
C CYS A 83 -17.79 -13.89 -6.30
N LEU A 84 -16.96 -13.63 -7.33
CA LEU A 84 -15.51 -13.46 -7.17
C LEU A 84 -15.18 -12.33 -6.20
N GLY A 85 -15.97 -11.25 -6.20
CA GLY A 85 -15.80 -10.14 -5.25
C GLY A 85 -16.09 -10.56 -3.81
N ILE A 86 -17.12 -11.38 -3.60
CA ILE A 86 -17.48 -11.94 -2.29
C ILE A 86 -16.38 -12.89 -1.80
N ILE A 87 -15.93 -13.80 -2.66
CA ILE A 87 -14.82 -14.71 -2.38
C ILE A 87 -13.56 -13.91 -1.98
N GLY A 88 -13.28 -12.83 -2.72
CA GLY A 88 -12.19 -11.92 -2.42
C GLY A 88 -12.31 -11.28 -1.04
N GLY A 89 -13.49 -10.78 -0.66
CA GLY A 89 -13.75 -10.18 0.65
C GLY A 89 -13.55 -11.18 1.79
N ILE A 90 -14.19 -12.34 1.69
CA ILE A 90 -14.07 -13.42 2.68
C ILE A 90 -12.63 -13.92 2.77
N GLY A 91 -12.01 -14.22 1.62
CA GLY A 91 -10.63 -14.71 1.54
C GLY A 91 -9.63 -13.73 2.16
N THR A 92 -9.82 -12.43 1.99
CA THR A 92 -8.98 -11.39 2.61
C THR A 92 -9.04 -11.48 4.15
N GLY A 93 -10.23 -11.68 4.71
CA GLY A 93 -10.43 -11.77 6.17
C GLY A 93 -9.89 -13.06 6.80
N PHE A 94 -9.99 -14.19 6.09
CA PHE A 94 -9.59 -15.50 6.60
C PHE A 94 -8.18 -15.93 6.21
N SER A 95 -7.46 -15.15 5.41
CA SER A 95 -6.11 -15.51 4.96
C SER A 95 -5.09 -15.44 6.08
N ALA A 96 -4.42 -16.58 6.37
CA ALA A 96 -3.34 -16.67 7.34
C ALA A 96 -2.04 -15.99 6.87
N SER A 97 -1.78 -15.95 5.55
CA SER A 97 -0.57 -15.33 5.00
C SER A 97 -0.87 -14.01 4.29
N TYR A 98 0.07 -13.08 4.38
CA TYR A 98 -0.06 -11.76 3.77
C TYR A 98 -0.12 -11.81 2.22
N VAL A 99 0.51 -12.81 1.61
CA VAL A 99 0.44 -13.05 0.15
C VAL A 99 -1.00 -13.35 -0.27
N TRP A 100 -1.65 -14.32 0.39
CA TRP A 100 -3.03 -14.69 0.07
C TRP A 100 -4.01 -13.58 0.41
N GLN A 101 -3.80 -12.86 1.53
CA GLN A 101 -4.59 -11.68 1.86
C GLN A 101 -4.52 -10.63 0.73
N SER A 102 -3.34 -10.39 0.18
CA SER A 102 -3.15 -9.46 -0.94
C SER A 102 -3.76 -9.98 -2.25
N ALA A 103 -3.70 -11.29 -2.49
CA ALA A 103 -4.30 -11.93 -3.64
C ALA A 103 -5.83 -11.81 -3.63
N PHE A 104 -6.47 -12.16 -2.52
CA PHE A 104 -7.92 -12.04 -2.38
C PHE A 104 -8.40 -10.58 -2.40
N ASN A 105 -7.63 -9.67 -1.86
CA ASN A 105 -7.92 -8.22 -1.98
C ASN A 105 -7.94 -7.75 -3.45
N ALA A 106 -7.15 -8.38 -4.33
CA ALA A 106 -7.21 -8.10 -5.76
C ALA A 106 -8.55 -8.53 -6.36
N PHE A 107 -9.10 -9.68 -5.97
CA PHE A 107 -10.41 -10.17 -6.44
C PHE A 107 -11.52 -9.14 -6.20
N SER A 108 -11.69 -8.69 -4.96
CA SER A 108 -12.72 -7.70 -4.60
C SER A 108 -12.54 -6.40 -5.38
N ALA A 109 -11.31 -5.91 -5.49
CA ALA A 109 -11.04 -4.66 -6.16
C ALA A 109 -11.30 -4.74 -7.67
N ILE A 110 -10.87 -5.83 -8.34
CA ILE A 110 -11.04 -6.00 -9.78
C ILE A 110 -12.51 -6.21 -10.11
N THR A 111 -13.26 -7.03 -9.33
CA THR A 111 -14.70 -7.23 -9.54
C THR A 111 -15.47 -5.93 -9.64
N VAL A 112 -15.18 -4.96 -8.74
CA VAL A 112 -15.83 -3.64 -8.74
C VAL A 112 -15.36 -2.76 -9.91
N ALA A 113 -14.19 -3.03 -10.49
CA ALA A 113 -13.62 -2.22 -11.56
C ALA A 113 -14.04 -2.70 -12.96
N VAL A 114 -14.26 -4.00 -13.14
CA VAL A 114 -14.59 -4.61 -14.45
C VAL A 114 -15.78 -3.96 -15.14
N PRO A 115 -16.91 -3.66 -14.47
CA PRO A 115 -18.06 -3.03 -15.15
C PRO A 115 -17.74 -1.65 -15.71
N THR A 116 -16.79 -0.92 -15.13
CA THR A 116 -16.42 0.44 -15.55
C THR A 116 -15.33 0.47 -16.61
N PHE A 117 -14.34 -0.43 -16.49
CA PHE A 117 -13.10 -0.35 -17.26
C PHE A 117 -12.88 -1.55 -18.20
N GLY A 118 -13.68 -2.59 -18.09
CA GLY A 118 -13.41 -3.87 -18.73
C GLY A 118 -12.36 -4.72 -18.02
N LEU A 119 -12.32 -6.01 -18.31
CA LEU A 119 -11.51 -6.98 -17.58
C LEU A 119 -9.99 -6.68 -17.66
N ALA A 120 -9.47 -6.56 -18.88
CA ALA A 120 -8.01 -6.42 -19.08
C ALA A 120 -7.48 -5.14 -18.44
N TYR A 121 -8.16 -4.01 -18.64
CA TYR A 121 -7.74 -2.74 -18.08
C TYR A 121 -7.89 -2.71 -16.55
N ALA A 122 -8.96 -3.27 -15.98
CA ALA A 122 -9.15 -3.36 -14.53
C ALA A 122 -8.02 -4.16 -13.85
N VAL A 123 -7.61 -5.29 -14.46
CA VAL A 123 -6.51 -6.13 -13.98
C VAL A 123 -5.18 -5.39 -14.04
N LEU A 124 -4.84 -4.78 -15.18
CA LEU A 124 -3.61 -4.01 -15.34
C LEU A 124 -3.55 -2.81 -14.39
N LEU A 125 -4.65 -2.06 -14.29
CA LEU A 125 -4.77 -0.92 -13.38
C LEU A 125 -4.56 -1.35 -11.93
N ARG A 126 -5.11 -2.52 -11.53
CA ARG A 126 -4.94 -3.06 -10.18
C ARG A 126 -3.49 -3.43 -9.90
N ILE A 127 -2.81 -4.11 -10.82
CA ILE A 127 -1.40 -4.46 -10.68
C ILE A 127 -0.57 -3.18 -10.58
N PHE A 128 -0.74 -2.25 -11.52
CA PHE A 128 0.01 -1.00 -11.56
C PHE A 128 -0.14 -0.19 -10.27
N THR A 129 -1.37 0.09 -9.85
CA THR A 129 -1.62 0.93 -8.66
C THR A 129 -1.10 0.28 -7.38
N ASN A 130 -1.14 -1.05 -7.27
CA ASN A 130 -0.65 -1.77 -6.11
C ASN A 130 0.88 -1.81 -6.07
N VAL A 131 1.53 -2.09 -7.22
CA VAL A 131 3.00 -2.09 -7.35
C VAL A 131 3.54 -0.68 -7.09
N PHE A 132 2.97 0.33 -7.75
CA PHE A 132 3.37 1.72 -7.56
C PHE A 132 3.23 2.17 -6.10
N GLY A 133 2.06 2.00 -5.48
CA GLY A 133 1.84 2.41 -4.10
C GLY A 133 2.75 1.70 -3.10
N SER A 134 3.00 0.40 -3.30
CA SER A 134 3.87 -0.39 -2.43
C SER A 134 5.34 0.01 -2.55
N ILE A 135 5.86 0.13 -3.77
CA ILE A 135 7.26 0.51 -4.03
C ILE A 135 7.50 1.96 -3.63
N TYR A 136 6.59 2.86 -4.00
CA TYR A 136 6.68 4.27 -3.62
C TYR A 136 6.80 4.42 -2.10
N MET A 137 5.92 3.78 -1.34
CA MET A 137 5.92 3.89 0.12
C MET A 137 7.17 3.28 0.76
N TRP A 138 7.68 2.17 0.23
CA TRP A 138 8.92 1.58 0.67
C TRP A 138 10.12 2.53 0.46
N LEU A 139 10.23 3.13 -0.74
CA LEU A 139 11.28 4.12 -1.06
C LEU A 139 11.14 5.38 -0.22
N PHE A 140 9.91 5.91 -0.11
CA PHE A 140 9.61 7.10 0.67
C PHE A 140 10.02 6.93 2.13
N ASN A 141 9.64 5.82 2.75
CA ASN A 141 10.01 5.52 4.14
C ASN A 141 11.53 5.38 4.32
N ARG A 142 12.22 4.79 3.33
CA ARG A 142 13.68 4.61 3.37
C ARG A 142 14.45 5.94 3.37
N VAL A 143 13.91 6.96 2.72
CA VAL A 143 14.52 8.30 2.62
C VAL A 143 14.01 9.23 3.72
N PHE A 144 12.72 9.22 3.98
CA PHE A 144 12.06 10.20 4.82
C PHE A 144 12.25 9.96 6.33
N ASP A 145 12.29 8.70 6.78
CA ASP A 145 12.54 8.41 8.20
C ASP A 145 13.93 8.83 8.70
N PRO A 146 15.05 8.60 7.98
CA PRO A 146 16.36 9.17 8.33
C PRO A 146 16.37 10.70 8.33
N PHE A 147 15.66 11.33 7.39
CA PHE A 147 15.53 12.78 7.33
C PHE A 147 14.83 13.35 8.58
N LEU A 148 13.76 12.71 9.05
CA LEU A 148 13.11 13.10 10.30
C LEU A 148 14.03 12.95 11.52
N LEU A 149 14.85 11.90 11.56
CA LEU A 149 15.85 11.71 12.62
C LEU A 149 16.91 12.81 12.60
N PHE A 150 17.39 13.19 11.42
CA PHE A 150 18.36 14.28 11.25
C PHE A 150 17.78 15.62 11.74
N ILE A 151 16.56 15.94 11.36
CA ILE A 151 15.85 17.13 11.86
C ILE A 151 15.76 17.12 13.39
N ASN A 152 15.38 16.00 13.99
CA ASN A 152 15.27 15.90 15.44
C ASN A 152 16.62 16.18 16.16
N GLN A 153 17.73 15.69 15.60
CA GLN A 153 19.07 15.94 16.15
C GLN A 153 19.47 17.42 16.11
N ILE A 154 19.06 18.15 15.07
CA ILE A 154 19.31 19.59 14.95
C ILE A 154 18.55 20.36 16.04
N PHE A 155 17.29 20.02 16.25
CA PHE A 155 16.43 20.73 17.21
C PHE A 155 16.72 20.36 18.68
N GLU A 156 17.27 19.19 18.98
CA GLU A 156 17.62 18.78 20.34
C GLU A 156 19.04 19.27 20.81
N ARG A 157 19.91 19.72 19.90
CA ARG A 157 21.24 20.23 20.22
C ARG A 157 21.32 21.48 21.12
N PRO A 158 20.36 22.42 21.17
CA PRO A 158 20.46 23.64 21.98
C PRO A 158 20.30 23.45 23.49
N LYS A 159 19.82 22.30 23.99
CA LYS A 159 19.50 22.14 25.42
C LYS A 159 20.65 21.71 26.35
N ARG A 160 21.88 21.54 25.83
CA ARG A 160 23.03 21.02 26.63
C ARG A 160 24.04 22.06 27.15
N ILE A 161 23.79 23.37 27.02
CA ILE A 161 24.79 24.38 27.38
C ILE A 161 24.29 25.34 28.48
N THR A 162 23.54 24.89 29.47
CA THR A 162 23.31 25.73 30.67
C THR A 162 23.03 24.89 31.90
N THR A 163 24.05 24.19 32.40
CA THR A 163 24.12 23.80 33.80
C THR A 163 25.56 23.36 34.14
N THR A 164 26.48 24.32 34.21
CA THR A 164 27.74 24.23 35.02
C THR A 164 28.10 25.65 35.45
N SER A 165 27.57 26.03 36.58
CA SER A 165 28.20 27.04 37.47
C SER A 165 27.68 26.82 38.87
#